data_4f0560470db64c65c9959c1b2a44e79d
#
_entry.id   4f0560470db64c65c9959c1b2a44e79d
#
_cell.length_a   1.000
_cell.length_b   1.000
_cell.length_c   1.000
_cell.angle_alpha   90.00
_cell.angle_beta   90.00
_cell.angle_gamma   90.00
#
_symmetry.space_group_name_H-M   'P 1'
#
loop_
_entity.id
_entity.type
_entity.pdbx_description
1 polymer ?
#
loop_
_entity_poly.entity_id
_entity_poly.type
_entity_poly.pdbx_seq_one_letter_code
_entity_poly.pdbx_strand_id
1 'polypeptide(L)'
;MLINIEVNNNVEIRSLNDLFILGRLQEAGSIKVNKSEIARELGVDRRTVSKYIDGYSKRDTRKRGSKIDEYHDVIDYLLNQQDVQVFFYKRVLWQYLVDNHDLNCAQSSFRRWISQRNEFQSYFDGKTNRTVNGVKRDCKSKAHIITYQTGMGEEAQLDWKEELTITLKTGELVTLNVFALVYSFSRFKIYFLSMSKTQTVLFHHLDTAFEMAGGVPKTLRTDNMKTVMDDPRTEYSKGKINNKFAQFAKDYGFEVKPCIAGEPEVKAKVEAPMKLLDELYAYNGLLDLVGLRNQVTKICDRENNKLHSETGKIPILHLQKKKASYHLYHKTI
;
A
#
# COMPACT_ATOMS: atom_id res chain seq x y z
N MET A 1 26.44 28.59 19.64
CA MET A 1 27.68 29.34 19.40
C MET A 1 27.83 30.42 20.46
N LEU A 2 28.90 30.39 21.18
CA LEU A 2 29.26 31.46 22.13
C LEU A 2 30.27 32.39 21.45
N ILE A 3 29.85 33.62 21.17
CA ILE A 3 30.77 34.66 20.69
C ILE A 3 31.27 35.43 21.90
N ASN A 4 32.56 35.28 22.26
CA ASN A 4 33.21 36.10 23.27
C ASN A 4 33.38 37.51 22.69
N ILE A 5 32.65 38.46 23.25
CA ILE A 5 32.82 39.87 22.99
C ILE A 5 33.64 40.44 24.16
N GLU A 6 34.73 41.15 23.90
CA GLU A 6 35.60 41.76 24.92
C GLU A 6 34.93 42.84 25.80
N VAL A 7 33.61 42.90 25.77
CA VAL A 7 32.77 43.78 26.64
C VAL A 7 31.93 42.83 27.48
N ASN A 8 32.03 42.86 28.76
CA ASN A 8 31.45 42.09 29.86
C ASN A 8 30.04 41.45 29.70
N ASN A 9 29.57 41.14 28.49
CA ASN A 9 28.32 40.47 28.20
C ASN A 9 28.51 39.37 27.15
N ASN A 10 28.37 38.13 27.58
CA ASN A 10 28.32 36.98 26.65
C ASN A 10 26.96 37.03 25.90
N VAL A 11 27.02 37.22 24.57
CA VAL A 11 25.84 37.09 23.70
C VAL A 11 25.80 35.68 23.14
N GLU A 12 24.77 34.93 23.53
CA GLU A 12 24.56 33.58 23.03
C GLU A 12 23.70 33.63 21.73
N ILE A 13 24.26 33.16 20.60
CA ILE A 13 23.57 33.03 19.33
C ILE A 13 23.07 31.61 19.19
N ARG A 14 21.77 31.38 19.29
CA ARG A 14 21.12 30.04 19.16
C ARG A 14 20.56 29.81 17.76
N SER A 15 20.22 30.88 17.06
CA SER A 15 19.60 30.80 15.71
C SER A 15 20.07 31.94 14.81
N LEU A 16 19.83 31.78 13.49
CA LEU A 16 20.12 32.86 12.54
C LEU A 16 19.36 34.15 12.87
N ASN A 17 18.16 34.05 13.48
CA ASN A 17 17.38 35.22 13.85
C ASN A 17 18.06 36.05 14.95
N ASP A 18 18.95 35.48 15.75
CA ASP A 18 19.64 36.21 16.82
C ASP A 18 20.78 37.08 16.30
N LEU A 19 21.19 36.88 15.03
CA LEU A 19 22.27 37.64 14.40
C LEU A 19 21.99 39.15 14.32
N PHE A 20 20.72 39.57 14.36
CA PHE A 20 20.37 40.99 14.39
C PHE A 20 20.95 41.70 15.61
N ILE A 21 21.19 41.00 16.74
CA ILE A 21 21.80 41.52 17.93
C ILE A 21 23.23 42.02 17.62
N LEU A 22 23.99 41.27 16.83
CA LEU A 22 25.33 41.64 16.41
C LEU A 22 25.32 42.88 15.52
N GLY A 23 24.26 43.05 14.68
CA GLY A 23 24.05 44.26 13.87
C GLY A 23 23.86 45.52 14.74
N ARG A 24 23.02 45.43 15.75
CA ARG A 24 22.82 46.55 16.70
C ARG A 24 24.06 46.90 17.50
N LEU A 25 24.84 45.90 17.92
CA LEU A 25 26.11 46.12 18.63
C LEU A 25 27.19 46.72 17.72
N GLN A 26 27.20 46.37 16.43
CA GLN A 26 28.07 46.97 15.43
C GLN A 26 27.68 48.45 15.17
N GLU A 27 26.40 48.76 15.04
CA GLU A 27 25.90 50.12 14.87
C GLU A 27 26.19 51.01 16.07
N ALA A 28 26.15 50.42 17.27
CA ALA A 28 26.53 51.08 18.53
C ALA A 28 28.07 51.27 18.68
N GLY A 29 28.86 50.85 17.71
CA GLY A 29 30.30 50.95 17.74
C GLY A 29 31.01 49.98 18.72
N SER A 30 30.26 49.04 19.33
CA SER A 30 30.73 48.20 20.40
C SER A 30 31.55 47.00 19.93
N ILE A 31 31.38 46.55 18.69
CA ILE A 31 32.04 45.37 18.12
C ILE A 31 32.31 45.48 16.64
N LYS A 32 33.36 44.80 16.13
CA LYS A 32 33.57 44.51 14.72
C LYS A 32 33.06 43.12 14.40
N VAL A 33 32.12 42.96 13.49
CA VAL A 33 31.52 41.67 13.13
C VAL A 33 32.23 41.04 11.93
N ASN A 34 32.86 39.87 12.12
CA ASN A 34 33.46 39.09 11.02
C ASN A 34 32.40 38.16 10.40
N LYS A 35 31.66 38.70 9.42
CA LYS A 35 30.58 37.97 8.73
C LYS A 35 31.03 36.66 8.06
N SER A 36 32.31 36.57 7.64
CA SER A 36 32.84 35.38 6.98
C SER A 36 33.15 34.24 7.94
N GLU A 37 33.56 34.57 9.17
CA GLU A 37 33.81 33.62 10.23
C GLU A 37 32.46 33.03 10.75
N ILE A 38 31.50 33.88 11.03
CA ILE A 38 30.15 33.49 11.42
C ILE A 38 29.50 32.58 10.37
N ALA A 39 29.70 32.88 9.08
CA ALA A 39 29.18 32.06 7.98
C ALA A 39 29.79 30.65 7.98
N ARG A 40 31.11 30.53 8.23
CA ARG A 40 31.81 29.24 8.34
C ARG A 40 31.34 28.44 9.55
N GLU A 41 31.19 29.05 10.69
CA GLU A 41 30.76 28.38 11.92
C GLU A 41 29.32 27.92 11.89
N LEU A 42 28.43 28.71 11.26
CA LEU A 42 27.02 28.36 11.11
C LEU A 42 26.73 27.48 9.86
N GLY A 43 27.74 27.20 9.04
CA GLY A 43 27.56 26.41 7.82
C GLY A 43 26.62 27.05 6.79
N VAL A 44 26.57 28.41 6.73
CA VAL A 44 25.70 29.16 5.83
C VAL A 44 26.48 30.12 4.95
N ASP A 45 25.85 30.59 3.85
CA ASP A 45 26.49 31.60 2.99
C ASP A 45 26.63 32.96 3.70
N ARG A 46 27.74 33.67 3.43
CA ARG A 46 28.03 35.00 3.98
C ARG A 46 26.91 36.02 3.72
N ARG A 47 26.26 35.93 2.55
CA ARG A 47 25.14 36.81 2.21
C ARG A 47 23.94 36.58 3.12
N THR A 48 23.70 35.31 3.52
CA THR A 48 22.69 34.97 4.51
C THR A 48 22.99 35.59 5.85
N VAL A 49 24.22 35.49 6.34
CA VAL A 49 24.65 36.13 7.59
C VAL A 49 24.44 37.64 7.50
N SER A 50 24.90 38.30 6.43
CA SER A 50 24.70 39.75 6.25
C SER A 50 23.25 40.14 6.34
N LYS A 51 22.38 39.41 5.62
CA LYS A 51 20.95 39.68 5.58
C LYS A 51 20.28 39.61 6.97
N TYR A 52 20.69 38.64 7.81
CA TYR A 52 20.15 38.53 9.17
C TYR A 52 20.74 39.56 10.14
N ILE A 53 22.01 39.94 9.96
CA ILE A 53 22.62 41.06 10.73
C ILE A 53 21.93 42.38 10.41
N ASP A 54 21.59 42.60 9.14
CA ASP A 54 20.88 43.80 8.65
C ASP A 54 19.37 43.79 9.00
N GLY A 55 18.95 42.94 9.94
CA GLY A 55 17.60 42.92 10.51
C GLY A 55 16.56 42.06 9.77
N TYR A 56 16.97 41.24 8.81
CA TYR A 56 16.06 40.25 8.23
C TYR A 56 15.70 39.20 9.25
N SER A 57 14.42 38.97 9.50
CA SER A 57 13.91 37.81 10.18
C SER A 57 13.09 36.98 9.23
N LYS A 58 13.34 35.65 9.21
CA LYS A 58 12.47 34.74 8.47
C LYS A 58 11.12 34.78 9.14
N ARG A 59 10.13 35.36 8.46
CA ARG A 59 8.74 35.38 8.95
C ARG A 59 8.34 33.92 9.22
N ASP A 60 7.80 33.64 10.39
CA ASP A 60 7.13 32.36 10.65
C ASP A 60 6.11 32.17 9.53
N THR A 61 6.31 31.10 8.76
CA THR A 61 5.39 30.75 7.68
C THR A 61 4.03 30.60 8.34
N ARG A 62 3.06 31.41 7.88
CA ARG A 62 1.67 31.28 8.29
C ARG A 62 1.32 29.81 8.34
N LYS A 63 1.04 29.25 9.50
CA LYS A 63 0.46 27.92 9.65
C LYS A 63 -0.90 27.95 8.97
N ARG A 64 -0.93 27.60 7.68
CA ARG A 64 -2.20 27.42 6.98
C ARG A 64 -2.81 26.15 7.55
N GLY A 65 -4.03 26.24 8.10
CA GLY A 65 -4.81 25.07 8.49
C GLY A 65 -4.91 24.11 7.30
N SER A 66 -4.82 22.83 7.59
CA SER A 66 -5.01 21.79 6.58
C SER A 66 -6.50 21.48 6.46
N LYS A 67 -7.01 21.27 5.25
CA LYS A 67 -8.39 20.76 5.06
C LYS A 67 -8.64 19.44 5.80
N ILE A 68 -7.59 18.71 6.15
CA ILE A 68 -7.67 17.46 6.90
C ILE A 68 -7.93 17.71 8.38
N ASP A 69 -7.67 18.95 8.89
CA ASP A 69 -7.89 19.29 10.29
C ASP A 69 -9.38 19.19 10.68
N GLU A 70 -10.29 19.37 9.73
CA GLU A 70 -11.75 19.19 9.91
C GLU A 70 -12.13 17.72 10.22
N TYR A 71 -11.29 16.77 9.85
CA TYR A 71 -11.50 15.33 10.05
C TYR A 71 -10.78 14.80 11.29
N HIS A 72 -10.16 15.67 12.09
CA HIS A 72 -9.37 15.26 13.25
C HIS A 72 -10.16 14.36 14.21
N ASP A 73 -11.36 14.77 14.60
CA ASP A 73 -12.19 14.04 15.57
C ASP A 73 -12.70 12.70 15.00
N VAL A 74 -13.03 12.68 13.72
CA VAL A 74 -13.41 11.42 13.02
C VAL A 74 -12.23 10.47 12.99
N ILE A 75 -11.03 10.96 12.68
CA ILE A 75 -9.80 10.15 12.65
C ILE A 75 -9.47 9.64 14.04
N ASP A 76 -9.59 10.47 15.06
CA ASP A 76 -9.36 10.09 16.46
C ASP A 76 -10.32 8.99 16.89
N TYR A 77 -11.62 9.16 16.61
CA TYR A 77 -12.64 8.16 16.88
C TYR A 77 -12.33 6.83 16.20
N LEU A 78 -12.00 6.84 14.90
CA LEU A 78 -11.71 5.63 14.12
C LEU A 78 -10.44 4.90 14.59
N LEU A 79 -9.44 5.62 15.09
CA LEU A 79 -8.16 5.04 15.47
C LEU A 79 -8.10 4.63 16.94
N ASN A 80 -8.77 5.38 17.84
CA ASN A 80 -8.58 5.26 19.28
C ASN A 80 -9.80 4.73 20.04
N GLN A 81 -11.01 4.89 19.49
CA GLN A 81 -12.25 4.52 20.18
C GLN A 81 -12.96 3.30 19.60
N GLN A 82 -12.49 2.80 18.45
CA GLN A 82 -13.08 1.65 17.77
C GLN A 82 -12.23 0.40 17.94
N ASP A 83 -12.78 -0.60 18.62
CA ASP A 83 -12.12 -1.89 18.77
C ASP A 83 -12.38 -2.85 17.60
N VAL A 84 -13.40 -2.58 16.79
CA VAL A 84 -13.88 -3.49 15.73
C VAL A 84 -13.22 -3.18 14.39
N GLN A 85 -13.20 -1.90 13.97
CA GLN A 85 -12.57 -1.49 12.72
C GLN A 85 -11.05 -1.41 12.86
N VAL A 86 -10.32 -1.91 11.86
CA VAL A 86 -8.86 -1.89 11.89
C VAL A 86 -8.28 -1.35 10.59
N PHE A 87 -7.45 -0.34 10.73
CA PHE A 87 -6.75 0.32 9.63
C PHE A 87 -5.27 -0.10 9.62
N PHE A 88 -4.90 -1.14 8.89
CA PHE A 88 -3.51 -1.61 8.86
C PHE A 88 -2.54 -0.61 8.22
N TYR A 89 -3.02 0.23 7.32
CA TYR A 89 -2.20 1.18 6.57
C TYR A 89 -2.86 2.55 6.53
N LYS A 90 -2.07 3.64 6.58
CA LYS A 90 -2.56 5.01 6.37
C LYS A 90 -3.34 5.17 5.06
N ARG A 91 -2.99 4.37 4.04
CA ARG A 91 -3.72 4.32 2.78
C ARG A 91 -5.16 3.83 2.96
N VAL A 92 -5.35 2.82 3.80
CA VAL A 92 -6.68 2.24 4.07
C VAL A 92 -7.56 3.26 4.79
N LEU A 93 -7.02 3.92 5.81
CA LEU A 93 -7.74 4.99 6.52
C LEU A 93 -8.09 6.14 5.57
N TRP A 94 -7.14 6.59 4.74
CA TRP A 94 -7.40 7.61 3.74
C TRP A 94 -8.52 7.20 2.78
N GLN A 95 -8.49 5.98 2.24
CA GLN A 95 -9.50 5.49 1.33
C GLN A 95 -10.87 5.38 2.01
N TYR A 96 -10.92 4.89 3.25
CA TYR A 96 -12.15 4.82 4.02
C TYR A 96 -12.78 6.20 4.24
N LEU A 97 -11.96 7.22 4.54
CA LEU A 97 -12.45 8.60 4.70
C LEU A 97 -12.92 9.21 3.37
N VAL A 98 -12.26 8.89 2.26
CA VAL A 98 -12.73 9.28 0.91
C VAL A 98 -14.07 8.65 0.59
N ASP A 99 -14.24 7.35 0.87
CA ASP A 99 -15.43 6.59 0.48
C ASP A 99 -16.66 6.86 1.39
N ASN A 100 -16.43 7.26 2.67
CA ASN A 100 -17.51 7.34 3.67
C ASN A 100 -17.64 8.71 4.34
N HIS A 101 -16.68 9.61 4.16
CA HIS A 101 -16.67 10.93 4.82
C HIS A 101 -16.32 12.06 3.86
N ASP A 102 -16.37 11.85 2.55
CA ASP A 102 -16.13 12.86 1.50
C ASP A 102 -14.76 13.58 1.62
N LEU A 103 -13.73 12.91 2.16
CA LEU A 103 -12.40 13.48 2.27
C LEU A 103 -11.82 13.78 0.90
N ASN A 104 -11.63 15.07 0.60
CA ASN A 104 -11.04 15.53 -0.66
C ASN A 104 -9.62 16.04 -0.46
N CYS A 105 -8.65 15.13 -0.42
CA CYS A 105 -7.22 15.46 -0.39
C CYS A 105 -6.38 14.35 -1.05
N ALA A 106 -5.19 14.71 -1.52
CA ALA A 106 -4.25 13.72 -2.04
C ALA A 106 -3.75 12.78 -0.93
N GLN A 107 -3.60 11.51 -1.24
CA GLN A 107 -3.10 10.48 -0.31
C GLN A 107 -1.74 10.86 0.31
N SER A 108 -0.84 11.49 -0.47
CA SER A 108 0.47 11.96 0.02
C SER A 108 0.34 13.04 1.09
N SER A 109 -0.60 13.98 0.91
CA SER A 109 -0.89 15.03 1.89
C SER A 109 -1.46 14.46 3.17
N PHE A 110 -2.39 13.50 3.06
CA PHE A 110 -2.95 12.77 4.20
C PHE A 110 -1.87 12.01 4.97
N ARG A 111 -1.02 11.25 4.27
CA ARG A 111 0.09 10.51 4.91
C ARG A 111 1.04 11.42 5.67
N ARG A 112 1.36 12.61 5.11
CA ARG A 112 2.20 13.62 5.78
C ARG A 112 1.49 14.15 7.01
N TRP A 113 0.21 14.49 6.90
CA TRP A 113 -0.62 15.03 7.98
C TRP A 113 -0.67 14.07 9.19
N ILE A 114 -0.94 12.77 8.95
CA ILE A 114 -0.88 11.72 9.99
C ILE A 114 0.52 11.62 10.60
N SER A 115 1.59 11.64 9.77
CA SER A 115 2.96 11.49 10.26
C SER A 115 3.47 12.65 11.12
N GLN A 116 2.83 13.81 11.04
CA GLN A 116 3.16 14.99 11.85
C GLN A 116 2.45 15.00 13.22
N ARG A 117 1.57 14.06 13.48
CA ARG A 117 0.77 13.94 14.71
C ARG A 117 1.09 12.62 15.41
N ASN A 118 1.80 12.73 16.54
CA ASN A 118 2.28 11.55 17.27
C ASN A 118 1.13 10.66 17.75
N GLU A 119 0.00 11.25 18.13
CA GLU A 119 -1.22 10.56 18.56
C GLU A 119 -1.73 9.57 17.49
N PHE A 120 -1.69 9.94 16.21
CA PHE A 120 -2.12 9.10 15.10
C PHE A 120 -0.98 8.26 14.55
N GLN A 121 0.25 8.79 14.54
CA GLN A 121 1.41 8.06 14.03
C GLN A 121 1.67 6.80 14.86
N SER A 122 1.56 6.88 16.20
CA SER A 122 1.77 5.74 17.11
C SER A 122 0.84 4.57 16.82
N TYR A 123 -0.41 4.85 16.40
CA TYR A 123 -1.35 3.81 15.94
C TYR A 123 -0.76 3.01 14.79
N PHE A 124 -0.04 3.62 13.86
CA PHE A 124 0.56 2.97 12.70
C PHE A 124 1.95 2.38 12.96
N ASP A 125 2.69 2.83 13.94
CA ASP A 125 4.04 2.33 14.30
C ASP A 125 3.97 0.99 15.06
N GLY A 126 2.95 0.81 15.91
CA GLY A 126 2.71 -0.43 16.67
C GLY A 126 2.19 -1.62 15.86
N LYS A 127 2.18 -1.53 14.53
CA LYS A 127 1.43 -2.43 13.65
C LYS A 127 2.05 -3.75 13.29
N THR A 128 3.35 -3.88 13.43
CA THR A 128 4.07 -5.12 13.07
C THR A 128 3.52 -6.35 13.80
N ASN A 129 2.80 -6.15 14.91
CA ASN A 129 2.27 -7.22 15.76
C ASN A 129 0.75 -7.12 16.04
N ARG A 130 -0.01 -6.33 15.28
CA ARG A 130 -1.46 -6.26 15.52
C ARG A 130 -2.15 -7.57 15.20
N THR A 131 -2.91 -8.02 16.17
CA THR A 131 -3.82 -9.15 16.03
C THR A 131 -5.24 -8.60 15.79
N VAL A 132 -5.87 -9.02 14.70
CA VAL A 132 -7.28 -8.73 14.42
C VAL A 132 -8.03 -10.05 14.46
N ASN A 133 -9.05 -10.15 15.29
CA ASN A 133 -9.83 -11.38 15.46
C ASN A 133 -8.94 -12.63 15.68
N GLY A 134 -7.84 -12.49 16.44
CA GLY A 134 -6.89 -13.58 16.70
C GLY A 134 -5.83 -13.81 15.61
N VAL A 135 -5.91 -13.13 14.48
CA VAL A 135 -4.96 -13.31 13.36
C VAL A 135 -3.82 -12.29 13.46
N LYS A 136 -2.59 -12.77 13.67
CA LYS A 136 -1.36 -11.95 13.60
C LYS A 136 -1.01 -11.61 12.17
N ARG A 137 -0.74 -10.34 11.91
CA ARG A 137 -0.23 -9.85 10.63
C ARG A 137 1.24 -9.47 10.73
N ASP A 138 2.10 -10.24 10.07
CA ASP A 138 3.52 -9.91 9.94
C ASP A 138 3.72 -8.89 8.81
N CYS A 139 4.20 -7.70 9.17
CA CYS A 139 4.73 -6.75 8.19
C CYS A 139 6.21 -7.04 7.96
N LYS A 140 6.53 -8.09 7.20
CA LYS A 140 7.94 -8.34 6.83
C LYS A 140 8.47 -7.25 5.90
N SER A 141 9.72 -6.89 6.12
CA SER A 141 10.51 -5.91 5.37
C SER A 141 10.59 -6.22 3.88
N LYS A 142 10.84 -5.19 3.09
CA LYS A 142 11.02 -5.22 1.64
C LYS A 142 12.09 -6.24 1.24
N ALA A 143 11.67 -7.42 0.77
CA ALA A 143 12.53 -8.23 -0.08
C ALA A 143 12.72 -7.50 -1.42
N HIS A 144 13.92 -7.51 -1.97
CA HIS A 144 14.16 -7.08 -3.35
C HIS A 144 13.42 -8.05 -4.28
N ILE A 145 12.33 -7.57 -4.86
CA ILE A 145 11.52 -8.35 -5.77
C ILE A 145 12.16 -8.25 -7.15
N ILE A 146 12.72 -9.35 -7.63
CA ILE A 146 13.18 -9.45 -9.02
C ILE A 146 11.92 -9.52 -9.90
N THR A 147 11.62 -8.44 -10.61
CA THR A 147 10.50 -8.41 -11.56
C THR A 147 10.96 -9.00 -12.89
N TYR A 148 10.44 -10.16 -13.24
CA TYR A 148 10.60 -10.70 -14.58
C TYR A 148 9.48 -10.19 -15.49
N GLN A 149 9.84 -9.87 -16.74
CA GLN A 149 8.86 -9.47 -17.75
C GLN A 149 8.20 -10.71 -18.35
N THR A 150 6.88 -10.67 -18.47
CA THR A 150 6.08 -11.69 -19.15
C THR A 150 5.46 -11.08 -20.39
N GLY A 151 5.34 -11.87 -21.43
CA GLY A 151 4.60 -11.48 -22.63
C GLY A 151 3.09 -11.45 -22.37
N MET A 152 2.40 -10.94 -23.33
CA MET A 152 0.95 -10.81 -23.30
C MET A 152 0.28 -12.17 -23.43
N GLY A 153 -0.73 -12.43 -22.56
CA GLY A 153 -1.42 -13.71 -22.53
C GLY A 153 -0.57 -14.90 -22.10
N GLU A 154 0.70 -14.67 -21.76
CA GLU A 154 1.60 -15.76 -21.37
C GLU A 154 1.30 -16.33 -20.00
N GLU A 155 1.06 -15.45 -19.00
CA GLU A 155 0.96 -15.91 -17.61
C GLU A 155 -0.10 -15.14 -16.83
N ALA A 156 -0.86 -15.88 -16.01
CA ALA A 156 -1.60 -15.34 -14.88
C ALA A 156 -1.15 -16.05 -13.59
N GLN A 157 -1.26 -15.34 -12.48
CA GLN A 157 -0.93 -15.84 -11.14
C GLN A 157 -2.21 -15.99 -10.34
N LEU A 158 -2.40 -17.19 -9.79
CA LEU A 158 -3.51 -17.58 -8.94
C LEU A 158 -3.05 -17.67 -7.48
N ASP A 159 -3.82 -17.10 -6.57
CA ASP A 159 -3.60 -17.24 -5.14
C ASP A 159 -4.91 -17.06 -4.36
N TRP A 160 -4.89 -17.44 -3.07
CA TRP A 160 -5.97 -17.19 -2.12
C TRP A 160 -5.49 -16.28 -1.00
N LYS A 161 -6.26 -15.26 -0.68
CA LYS A 161 -6.15 -14.63 0.62
C LYS A 161 -7.04 -15.41 1.58
N GLU A 162 -6.40 -16.17 2.44
CA GLU A 162 -7.07 -17.13 3.29
C GLU A 162 -7.40 -16.53 4.67
N GLU A 163 -8.41 -17.10 5.32
CA GLU A 163 -8.73 -16.91 6.74
C GLU A 163 -8.93 -15.45 7.15
N LEU A 164 -9.59 -14.67 6.30
CA LEU A 164 -10.06 -13.34 6.68
C LEU A 164 -11.21 -13.48 7.69
N THR A 165 -10.91 -13.26 8.95
CA THR A 165 -11.92 -13.29 10.01
C THR A 165 -12.50 -11.88 10.17
N ILE A 166 -13.77 -11.71 9.83
CA ILE A 166 -14.48 -10.42 9.79
C ILE A 166 -15.77 -10.53 10.62
N THR A 167 -16.03 -9.52 11.43
CA THR A 167 -17.31 -9.35 12.12
C THR A 167 -18.31 -8.71 11.17
N LEU A 168 -19.45 -9.32 10.94
CA LEU A 168 -20.55 -8.74 10.17
C LEU A 168 -21.28 -7.66 10.98
N LYS A 169 -22.11 -6.86 10.31
CA LYS A 169 -22.95 -5.85 10.98
C LYS A 169 -23.94 -6.45 11.99
N THR A 170 -24.22 -7.75 11.88
CA THR A 170 -25.04 -8.52 12.84
C THR A 170 -24.30 -8.87 14.12
N GLY A 171 -22.98 -8.63 14.19
CA GLY A 171 -22.10 -9.10 15.28
C GLY A 171 -21.56 -10.52 15.06
N GLU A 172 -22.00 -11.23 14.02
CA GLU A 172 -21.53 -12.57 13.69
C GLU A 172 -20.09 -12.52 13.17
N LEU A 173 -19.23 -13.39 13.67
CA LEU A 173 -17.86 -13.57 13.23
C LEU A 173 -17.80 -14.62 12.12
N VAL A 174 -17.36 -14.23 10.93
CA VAL A 174 -17.24 -15.12 9.78
C VAL A 174 -15.79 -15.22 9.29
N THR A 175 -15.40 -16.42 8.87
CA THR A 175 -14.11 -16.64 8.21
C THR A 175 -14.31 -16.76 6.71
N LEU A 176 -13.66 -15.88 5.97
CA LEU A 176 -13.80 -15.72 4.53
C LEU A 176 -12.46 -15.91 3.83
N ASN A 177 -12.53 -16.23 2.56
CA ASN A 177 -11.37 -16.28 1.68
C ASN A 177 -11.61 -15.39 0.47
N VAL A 178 -10.54 -14.87 -0.12
CA VAL A 178 -10.65 -14.15 -1.40
C VAL A 178 -9.79 -14.85 -2.43
N PHE A 179 -10.45 -15.35 -3.47
CA PHE A 179 -9.80 -15.79 -4.70
C PHE A 179 -9.18 -14.60 -5.40
N ALA A 180 -7.96 -14.75 -5.89
CA ALA A 180 -7.28 -13.71 -6.66
C ALA A 180 -6.59 -14.31 -7.88
N LEU A 181 -6.91 -13.74 -9.04
CA LEU A 181 -6.22 -14.01 -10.30
C LEU A 181 -5.64 -12.70 -10.83
N VAL A 182 -4.33 -12.68 -11.11
CA VAL A 182 -3.63 -11.51 -11.64
C VAL A 182 -2.94 -11.87 -12.94
N TYR A 183 -3.32 -11.20 -14.01
CA TYR A 183 -2.65 -11.32 -15.31
C TYR A 183 -1.30 -10.61 -15.28
N SER A 184 -0.23 -11.37 -15.42
CA SER A 184 1.14 -10.90 -15.16
C SER A 184 1.58 -9.74 -16.05
N PHE A 185 1.14 -9.67 -17.30
CA PHE A 185 1.48 -8.61 -18.25
C PHE A 185 0.69 -7.32 -18.02
N SER A 186 -0.64 -7.43 -17.97
CA SER A 186 -1.51 -6.26 -17.84
C SER A 186 -1.63 -5.74 -16.40
N ARG A 187 -1.29 -6.55 -15.42
CA ARG A 187 -1.56 -6.32 -13.99
C ARG A 187 -3.06 -6.27 -13.68
N PHE A 188 -3.90 -6.73 -14.59
CA PHE A 188 -5.34 -6.86 -14.37
C PHE A 188 -5.63 -7.89 -13.30
N LYS A 189 -6.47 -7.53 -12.34
CA LYS A 189 -6.78 -8.32 -11.16
C LYS A 189 -8.24 -8.71 -11.17
N ILE A 190 -8.53 -9.90 -10.70
CA ILE A 190 -9.88 -10.40 -10.47
C ILE A 190 -9.92 -10.98 -9.07
N TYR A 191 -10.88 -10.53 -8.27
CA TYR A 191 -11.10 -10.98 -6.90
C TYR A 191 -12.52 -11.48 -6.70
N PHE A 192 -12.67 -12.61 -6.01
CA PHE A 192 -13.96 -13.12 -5.59
C PHE A 192 -13.94 -13.47 -4.11
N LEU A 193 -14.91 -12.95 -3.34
CA LEU A 193 -15.13 -13.34 -1.95
C LEU A 193 -15.77 -14.72 -1.91
N SER A 194 -15.22 -15.62 -1.10
CA SER A 194 -15.69 -17.00 -0.96
C SER A 194 -15.67 -17.48 0.48
N MET A 195 -16.66 -18.27 0.86
CA MET A 195 -16.70 -18.96 2.15
C MET A 195 -15.96 -20.31 2.10
N SER A 196 -15.62 -20.78 0.90
CA SER A 196 -15.03 -22.10 0.69
C SER A 196 -13.88 -22.03 -0.32
N LYS A 197 -12.91 -22.95 -0.17
CA LYS A 197 -11.77 -23.13 -1.09
C LYS A 197 -11.78 -24.52 -1.73
N THR A 198 -12.93 -25.17 -1.84
CA THR A 198 -13.02 -26.48 -2.48
C THR A 198 -12.61 -26.41 -3.96
N GLN A 199 -12.22 -27.53 -4.53
CA GLN A 199 -11.81 -27.60 -5.93
C GLN A 199 -12.94 -27.16 -6.90
N THR A 200 -14.20 -27.50 -6.58
CA THR A 200 -15.36 -27.07 -7.37
C THR A 200 -15.50 -25.55 -7.36
N VAL A 201 -15.31 -24.91 -6.20
CA VAL A 201 -15.34 -23.43 -6.08
C VAL A 201 -14.18 -22.80 -6.85
N LEU A 202 -12.99 -23.41 -6.79
CA LEU A 202 -11.83 -22.95 -7.55
C LEU A 202 -12.10 -22.99 -9.07
N PHE A 203 -12.66 -24.07 -9.57
CA PHE A 203 -13.00 -24.21 -11.00
C PHE A 203 -14.02 -23.14 -11.44
N HIS A 204 -15.09 -22.97 -10.66
CA HIS A 204 -16.09 -21.94 -10.94
C HIS A 204 -15.48 -20.52 -10.97
N HIS A 205 -14.59 -20.21 -10.02
CA HIS A 205 -13.94 -18.89 -10.00
C HIS A 205 -12.96 -18.71 -11.16
N LEU A 206 -12.24 -19.75 -11.56
CA LEU A 206 -11.36 -19.71 -12.75
C LEU A 206 -12.16 -19.52 -14.04
N ASP A 207 -13.25 -20.28 -14.22
CA ASP A 207 -14.15 -20.14 -15.37
C ASP A 207 -14.68 -18.69 -15.48
N THR A 208 -15.28 -18.18 -14.41
CA THR A 208 -15.77 -16.81 -14.35
C THR A 208 -14.66 -15.78 -14.61
N ALA A 209 -13.48 -15.99 -14.05
CA ALA A 209 -12.34 -15.07 -14.21
C ALA A 209 -11.82 -15.04 -15.65
N PHE A 210 -11.74 -16.19 -16.32
CA PHE A 210 -11.36 -16.27 -17.74
C PHE A 210 -12.37 -15.60 -18.65
N GLU A 211 -13.65 -15.76 -18.35
CA GLU A 211 -14.74 -15.06 -19.08
C GLU A 211 -14.62 -13.53 -18.90
N MET A 212 -14.45 -13.04 -17.67
CA MET A 212 -14.27 -11.61 -17.38
C MET A 212 -13.03 -11.02 -18.06
N ALA A 213 -11.93 -11.75 -18.09
CA ALA A 213 -10.71 -11.32 -18.78
C ALA A 213 -10.85 -11.39 -20.31
N GLY A 214 -11.79 -12.19 -20.82
CA GLY A 214 -12.00 -12.44 -22.24
C GLY A 214 -10.95 -13.38 -22.84
N GLY A 215 -10.36 -14.27 -22.02
CA GLY A 215 -9.42 -15.28 -22.49
C GLY A 215 -8.63 -15.97 -21.39
N VAL A 216 -8.07 -17.13 -21.76
CA VAL A 216 -7.28 -18.01 -20.89
C VAL A 216 -5.79 -17.70 -21.08
N PRO A 217 -4.99 -17.58 -20.02
CA PRO A 217 -3.53 -17.41 -20.14
C PRO A 217 -2.90 -18.73 -20.62
N LYS A 218 -1.76 -18.67 -21.30
CA LYS A 218 -1.01 -19.89 -21.68
C LYS A 218 -0.53 -20.67 -20.47
N THR A 219 -0.17 -19.96 -19.41
CA THR A 219 0.36 -20.53 -18.17
C THR A 219 -0.37 -19.98 -16.96
N LEU A 220 -0.83 -20.86 -16.10
CA LEU A 220 -1.36 -20.51 -14.78
C LEU A 220 -0.32 -20.84 -13.71
N ARG A 221 0.27 -19.81 -13.12
CA ARG A 221 1.18 -19.94 -11.99
C ARG A 221 0.38 -19.99 -10.70
N THR A 222 0.67 -20.95 -9.84
CA THR A 222 -0.07 -21.16 -8.59
C THR A 222 0.88 -21.62 -7.49
N ASP A 223 0.39 -21.54 -6.26
CA ASP A 223 0.96 -22.15 -5.08
C ASP A 223 0.79 -23.68 -5.10
N ASN A 224 1.48 -24.35 -4.18
CA ASN A 224 1.30 -25.77 -3.90
C ASN A 224 0.01 -26.04 -3.10
N MET A 225 -1.10 -25.40 -3.48
CA MET A 225 -2.39 -25.60 -2.80
C MET A 225 -2.95 -26.99 -3.09
N LYS A 226 -3.56 -27.63 -2.07
CA LYS A 226 -4.10 -29.00 -2.18
C LYS A 226 -5.19 -29.18 -3.25
N THR A 227 -5.86 -28.11 -3.64
CA THR A 227 -6.84 -28.13 -4.73
C THR A 227 -6.22 -28.21 -6.12
N VAL A 228 -4.92 -27.96 -6.24
CA VAL A 228 -4.15 -28.00 -7.48
C VAL A 228 -3.12 -29.12 -7.48
N MET A 229 -2.46 -29.37 -6.33
CA MET A 229 -1.35 -30.31 -6.20
C MET A 229 -1.71 -31.44 -5.24
N ASP A 230 -1.53 -32.68 -5.65
CA ASP A 230 -1.52 -33.84 -4.76
C ASP A 230 -0.20 -33.90 -3.96
N ASP A 231 0.93 -33.71 -4.67
CA ASP A 231 2.26 -33.61 -4.07
C ASP A 231 2.88 -32.25 -4.39
N PRO A 232 3.44 -31.52 -3.42
CA PRO A 232 3.98 -30.18 -3.64
C PRO A 232 5.25 -30.22 -4.51
N ARG A 233 5.43 -29.20 -5.33
CA ARG A 233 6.67 -28.97 -6.05
C ARG A 233 7.75 -28.44 -5.10
N THR A 234 8.93 -29.04 -5.14
CA THR A 234 10.12 -28.64 -4.39
C THR A 234 11.30 -28.41 -5.36
N GLU A 235 12.45 -27.99 -4.85
CA GLU A 235 13.69 -27.94 -5.65
C GLU A 235 14.06 -29.30 -6.25
N TYR A 236 13.75 -30.40 -5.53
CA TYR A 236 14.15 -31.78 -5.88
C TYR A 236 13.03 -32.56 -6.56
N SER A 237 11.80 -32.07 -6.58
CA SER A 237 10.64 -32.77 -7.14
C SER A 237 9.76 -31.84 -7.94
N LYS A 238 9.32 -32.26 -9.12
CA LYS A 238 8.32 -31.55 -9.93
C LYS A 238 6.95 -31.51 -9.26
N GLY A 239 6.74 -32.33 -8.21
CA GLY A 239 5.44 -32.53 -7.59
C GLY A 239 4.46 -33.27 -8.49
N LYS A 240 3.23 -33.45 -8.00
CA LYS A 240 2.15 -34.11 -8.76
C LYS A 240 0.91 -33.19 -8.78
N ILE A 241 0.49 -32.81 -9.97
CA ILE A 241 -0.75 -32.06 -10.16
C ILE A 241 -1.94 -33.00 -9.94
N ASN A 242 -2.96 -32.51 -9.25
CA ASN A 242 -4.21 -33.25 -9.04
C ASN A 242 -4.85 -33.57 -10.40
N ASN A 243 -5.30 -34.82 -10.58
CA ASN A 243 -5.82 -35.31 -11.88
C ASN A 243 -7.01 -34.48 -12.38
N LYS A 244 -7.93 -34.08 -11.51
CA LYS A 244 -9.09 -33.26 -11.90
C LYS A 244 -8.66 -31.86 -12.34
N PHE A 245 -7.66 -31.27 -11.65
CA PHE A 245 -7.11 -29.99 -12.05
C PHE A 245 -6.32 -30.07 -13.35
N ALA A 246 -5.56 -31.15 -13.55
CA ALA A 246 -4.85 -31.40 -14.80
C ALA A 246 -5.82 -31.54 -15.99
N GLN A 247 -6.97 -32.23 -15.79
CA GLN A 247 -8.01 -32.33 -16.81
C GLN A 247 -8.63 -30.96 -17.10
N PHE A 248 -8.99 -30.20 -16.07
CA PHE A 248 -9.50 -28.83 -16.22
C PHE A 248 -8.52 -27.94 -17.00
N ALA A 249 -7.23 -28.02 -16.67
CA ALA A 249 -6.19 -27.26 -17.40
C ALA A 249 -6.10 -27.66 -18.88
N LYS A 250 -6.23 -28.95 -19.17
CA LYS A 250 -6.25 -29.47 -20.56
C LYS A 250 -7.47 -28.99 -21.32
N ASP A 251 -8.66 -29.00 -20.70
CA ASP A 251 -9.91 -28.58 -21.31
C ASP A 251 -9.91 -27.08 -21.65
N TYR A 252 -9.24 -26.26 -20.81
CA TYR A 252 -9.08 -24.83 -21.03
C TYR A 252 -7.82 -24.46 -21.84
N GLY A 253 -6.93 -25.40 -22.10
CA GLY A 253 -5.73 -25.23 -22.92
C GLY A 253 -4.61 -24.41 -22.25
N PHE A 254 -4.46 -24.48 -20.93
CA PHE A 254 -3.37 -23.80 -20.22
C PHE A 254 -2.42 -24.80 -19.52
N GLU A 255 -1.16 -24.39 -19.35
CA GLU A 255 -0.16 -25.11 -18.57
C GLU A 255 -0.21 -24.70 -17.10
N VAL A 256 -0.17 -25.68 -16.20
CA VAL A 256 -0.08 -25.44 -14.75
C VAL A 256 1.38 -25.33 -14.33
N LYS A 257 1.74 -24.21 -13.67
CA LYS A 257 3.13 -23.95 -13.25
C LYS A 257 3.20 -23.69 -11.75
N PRO A 258 3.30 -24.76 -10.92
CA PRO A 258 3.40 -24.59 -9.48
C PRO A 258 4.69 -23.86 -9.10
N CYS A 259 4.64 -22.99 -8.09
CA CYS A 259 5.82 -22.35 -7.52
C CYS A 259 6.66 -23.40 -6.74
N ILE A 260 7.97 -23.21 -6.72
CA ILE A 260 8.86 -23.99 -5.85
C ILE A 260 8.60 -23.55 -4.41
N ALA A 261 8.45 -24.51 -3.51
CA ALA A 261 8.27 -24.22 -2.10
C ALA A 261 9.52 -23.50 -1.55
N GLY A 262 9.31 -22.34 -0.90
CA GLY A 262 10.41 -21.54 -0.35
C GLY A 262 10.96 -20.43 -1.25
N GLU A 263 10.51 -20.29 -2.51
CA GLU A 263 10.89 -19.20 -3.40
C GLU A 263 9.79 -18.11 -3.50
N PRO A 264 9.78 -17.12 -2.62
CA PRO A 264 8.74 -16.07 -2.62
C PRO A 264 8.84 -15.11 -3.81
N GLU A 265 10.01 -14.98 -4.45
CA GLU A 265 10.27 -14.01 -5.52
C GLU A 265 9.39 -14.23 -6.75
N VAL A 266 9.00 -15.47 -7.01
CA VAL A 266 8.21 -15.86 -8.16
C VAL A 266 6.73 -15.45 -8.06
N LYS A 267 6.22 -15.23 -6.84
CA LYS A 267 4.82 -14.87 -6.54
C LYS A 267 4.55 -13.38 -6.39
N ALA A 268 5.56 -12.54 -6.48
CA ALA A 268 5.46 -11.11 -6.15
C ALA A 268 4.32 -10.36 -6.84
N LYS A 269 3.91 -10.80 -8.04
CA LYS A 269 2.86 -10.15 -8.83
C LYS A 269 1.46 -10.32 -8.25
N VAL A 270 1.21 -11.40 -7.49
CA VAL A 270 -0.07 -11.65 -6.83
C VAL A 270 -0.03 -11.31 -5.33
N GLU A 271 1.11 -11.48 -4.65
CA GLU A 271 1.23 -11.18 -3.21
C GLU A 271 1.05 -9.68 -2.88
N ALA A 272 1.66 -8.80 -3.68
CA ALA A 272 1.53 -7.36 -3.47
C ALA A 272 0.06 -6.89 -3.56
N PRO A 273 -0.74 -7.31 -4.56
CA PRO A 273 -2.17 -7.08 -4.61
C PRO A 273 -2.97 -7.64 -3.44
N MET A 274 -2.54 -8.75 -2.81
CA MET A 274 -3.23 -9.33 -1.64
C MET A 274 -3.30 -8.38 -0.45
N LYS A 275 -2.30 -7.50 -0.27
CA LYS A 275 -2.29 -6.47 0.77
C LYS A 275 -3.38 -5.40 0.58
N LEU A 276 -3.93 -5.28 -0.62
CA LEU A 276 -5.05 -4.38 -0.90
C LEU A 276 -6.32 -4.84 -0.19
N LEU A 277 -6.52 -6.15 -0.09
CA LEU A 277 -7.66 -6.79 0.55
C LEU A 277 -7.66 -6.61 2.09
N ASP A 278 -6.55 -6.16 2.70
CA ASP A 278 -6.54 -5.77 4.11
C ASP A 278 -7.46 -4.57 4.39
N GLU A 279 -7.91 -3.89 3.34
CA GLU A 279 -8.92 -2.82 3.41
C GLU A 279 -10.28 -3.34 3.95
N LEU A 280 -10.59 -4.62 3.78
CA LEU A 280 -11.83 -5.21 4.28
C LEU A 280 -11.95 -5.09 5.81
N TYR A 281 -10.83 -5.08 6.54
CA TYR A 281 -10.84 -4.88 7.99
C TYR A 281 -11.27 -3.48 8.44
N ALA A 282 -11.20 -2.48 7.55
CA ALA A 282 -11.74 -1.15 7.81
C ALA A 282 -13.28 -1.15 7.86
N TYR A 283 -13.92 -2.18 7.31
CA TYR A 283 -15.37 -2.35 7.29
C TYR A 283 -15.87 -3.40 8.28
N ASN A 284 -15.01 -3.85 9.19
CA ASN A 284 -15.33 -4.82 10.22
C ASN A 284 -16.48 -4.31 11.11
N GLY A 285 -17.54 -5.08 11.28
CA GLY A 285 -18.76 -4.70 12.03
C GLY A 285 -19.76 -3.81 11.28
N LEU A 286 -19.45 -3.37 10.04
CA LEU A 286 -20.30 -2.42 9.30
C LEU A 286 -21.10 -3.06 8.17
N LEU A 287 -20.59 -4.12 7.55
CA LEU A 287 -21.18 -4.72 6.34
C LEU A 287 -21.72 -6.11 6.61
N ASP A 288 -22.70 -6.50 5.81
CA ASP A 288 -23.11 -7.89 5.62
C ASP A 288 -22.28 -8.58 4.53
N LEU A 289 -22.55 -9.85 4.26
CA LEU A 289 -21.81 -10.60 3.22
C LEU A 289 -21.96 -9.99 1.82
N VAL A 290 -23.11 -9.41 1.49
CA VAL A 290 -23.35 -8.74 0.22
C VAL A 290 -22.52 -7.44 0.14
N GLY A 291 -22.51 -6.66 1.21
CA GLY A 291 -21.69 -5.46 1.33
C GLY A 291 -20.20 -5.76 1.21
N LEU A 292 -19.73 -6.85 1.83
CA LEU A 292 -18.32 -7.28 1.71
C LEU A 292 -17.96 -7.71 0.28
N ARG A 293 -18.86 -8.42 -0.43
CA ARG A 293 -18.66 -8.74 -1.86
C ARG A 293 -18.56 -7.48 -2.71
N ASN A 294 -19.46 -6.53 -2.48
CA ASN A 294 -19.44 -5.24 -3.18
C ASN A 294 -18.15 -4.47 -2.88
N GLN A 295 -17.64 -4.53 -1.65
CA GLN A 295 -16.38 -3.88 -1.28
C GLN A 295 -15.18 -4.54 -1.99
N VAL A 296 -15.14 -5.87 -2.08
CA VAL A 296 -14.11 -6.58 -2.87
C VAL A 296 -14.15 -6.15 -4.33
N THR A 297 -15.36 -6.03 -4.92
CA THR A 297 -15.54 -5.54 -6.29
C THR A 297 -15.04 -4.10 -6.44
N LYS A 298 -15.39 -3.20 -5.52
CA LYS A 298 -14.90 -1.80 -5.52
C LYS A 298 -13.38 -1.72 -5.46
N ILE A 299 -12.74 -2.53 -4.61
CA ILE A 299 -11.27 -2.60 -4.52
C ILE A 299 -10.69 -3.05 -5.87
N CYS A 300 -11.27 -4.09 -6.46
CA CYS A 300 -10.86 -4.65 -7.75
C CYS A 300 -10.95 -3.59 -8.87
N ASP A 301 -12.10 -2.96 -9.01
CA ASP A 301 -12.38 -1.95 -10.05
C ASP A 301 -11.48 -0.72 -9.88
N ARG A 302 -11.32 -0.23 -8.67
CA ARG A 302 -10.44 0.90 -8.37
C ARG A 302 -9.00 0.61 -8.80
N GLU A 303 -8.47 -0.56 -8.47
CA GLU A 303 -7.08 -0.92 -8.78
C GLU A 303 -6.89 -1.27 -10.27
N ASN A 304 -7.92 -1.73 -10.96
CA ASN A 304 -7.87 -2.00 -12.39
C ASN A 304 -8.03 -0.72 -13.24
N ASN A 305 -8.66 0.33 -12.69
CA ASN A 305 -8.82 1.62 -13.35
C ASN A 305 -7.74 2.65 -12.98
N LYS A 306 -6.84 2.32 -12.05
CA LYS A 306 -5.75 3.18 -11.63
C LYS A 306 -4.47 2.93 -12.42
N LEU A 307 -3.70 3.99 -12.68
CA LEU A 307 -2.37 3.87 -13.29
C LEU A 307 -1.47 2.98 -12.42
N HIS A 308 -0.98 1.88 -12.98
CA HIS A 308 -0.09 0.95 -12.29
C HIS A 308 1.34 1.50 -12.33
N SER A 309 1.97 1.66 -11.15
CA SER A 309 3.27 2.33 -11.00
C SER A 309 4.42 1.66 -11.77
N GLU A 310 4.41 0.33 -11.88
CA GLU A 310 5.48 -0.42 -12.54
C GLU A 310 5.33 -0.41 -14.08
N THR A 311 4.10 -0.56 -14.57
CA THR A 311 3.85 -0.65 -16.02
C THR A 311 3.59 0.70 -16.67
N GLY A 312 3.28 1.74 -15.88
CA GLY A 312 2.84 3.04 -16.39
C GLY A 312 1.54 2.99 -17.19
N LYS A 313 0.73 1.93 -17.02
CA LYS A 313 -0.51 1.71 -17.79
C LYS A 313 -1.67 1.41 -16.84
N ILE A 314 -2.89 1.69 -17.31
CA ILE A 314 -4.13 1.32 -16.60
C ILE A 314 -4.44 -0.14 -16.92
N PRO A 315 -4.52 -1.05 -15.91
CA PRO A 315 -4.63 -2.49 -16.14
C PRO A 315 -5.78 -2.91 -17.06
N ILE A 316 -6.98 -2.38 -16.87
CA ILE A 316 -8.14 -2.73 -17.70
C ILE A 316 -7.92 -2.33 -19.17
N LEU A 317 -7.37 -1.14 -19.43
CA LEU A 317 -7.08 -0.69 -20.79
C LEU A 317 -5.94 -1.48 -21.42
N HIS A 318 -4.97 -1.89 -20.57
CA HIS A 318 -3.83 -2.70 -21.02
C HIS A 318 -4.24 -4.12 -21.38
N LEU A 319 -5.25 -4.68 -20.69
CA LEU A 319 -5.88 -5.95 -21.04
C LEU A 319 -6.66 -5.84 -22.34
N GLN A 320 -7.53 -4.83 -22.49
CA GLN A 320 -8.46 -4.69 -23.63
C GLN A 320 -7.76 -4.45 -24.97
N LYS A 321 -6.68 -3.67 -24.98
CA LYS A 321 -5.94 -3.34 -26.22
C LYS A 321 -5.46 -4.57 -27.00
N LYS A 322 -5.52 -5.76 -26.39
CA LYS A 322 -4.84 -6.93 -26.93
C LYS A 322 -5.55 -8.26 -26.62
N LYS A 323 -6.89 -8.27 -26.53
CA LYS A 323 -7.72 -9.49 -26.39
C LYS A 323 -7.41 -10.57 -27.45
N ALA A 324 -6.94 -10.18 -28.64
CA ALA A 324 -6.57 -11.09 -29.72
C ALA A 324 -5.37 -12.03 -29.42
N SER A 325 -4.61 -11.79 -28.33
CA SER A 325 -3.47 -12.60 -27.93
C SER A 325 -3.79 -13.64 -26.87
N TYR A 326 -4.97 -13.63 -26.31
CA TYR A 326 -5.46 -14.70 -25.44
C TYR A 326 -6.11 -15.78 -26.29
N HIS A 327 -5.98 -17.06 -25.91
CA HIS A 327 -6.77 -18.12 -26.51
C HIS A 327 -8.24 -17.82 -26.30
N LEU A 328 -8.98 -17.66 -27.39
CA LEU A 328 -10.44 -17.47 -27.32
C LEU A 328 -11.04 -18.72 -26.67
N TYR A 329 -11.75 -18.50 -25.58
CA TYR A 329 -12.53 -19.52 -24.92
C TYR A 329 -13.73 -19.88 -25.81
N HIS A 330 -13.68 -21.03 -26.43
CA HIS A 330 -14.88 -21.65 -27.01
C HIS A 330 -15.50 -22.53 -25.93
N LYS A 331 -16.58 -22.03 -25.32
CA LYS A 331 -17.47 -22.86 -24.52
C LYS A 331 -18.02 -23.94 -25.45
N THR A 332 -17.48 -25.15 -25.37
CA THR A 332 -18.14 -26.31 -25.94
C THR A 332 -19.35 -26.58 -25.05
N ILE A 333 -20.55 -26.31 -25.61
CA ILE A 333 -21.85 -26.55 -24.98
C ILE A 333 -22.04 -28.05 -24.77
#